data_66539de130f171cecf000c9347b383f6
#
_entry.id   66539de130f171cecf000c9347b383f6
#
_cell.length_a   1.000
_cell.length_b   1.000
_cell.length_c   1.000
_cell.angle_alpha   90.00
_cell.angle_beta   90.00
_cell.angle_gamma   90.00
#
_symmetry.space_group_name_H-M   'P 1'
#
loop_
_entity.id
_entity.type
_entity.pdbx_description
1 polymer ?
#
loop_
_entity_poly.entity_id
_entity_poly.type
_entity_poly.pdbx_seq_one_letter_code
_entity_poly.pdbx_strand_id
1 'polypeptide(L)'
;MSKFKFIKITKRKKIRYLSVNKYSKLFVVFLHGFMSDLEGSKPKAFMKFCKKKGIGFLALEYSGHGKSSGEFTKGNITSWTKDAKFLIKKIVNKNNFILIGSSMGAWISLNVFKYFNKQICGFLGIGSAPEFLEKLMWNKFNKKIKKEIITKKLYYLKHGDYEYPISYQLIRDG
;
A
#
# COMPACT_ATOMS: atom_id res chain seq x y z
N MET A 1 19.74 -3.56 13.64
CA MET A 1 18.90 -3.20 12.47
C MET A 1 17.57 -3.93 12.55
N SER A 2 16.45 -3.29 12.22
CA SER A 2 15.16 -3.99 12.14
C SER A 2 15.16 -4.87 10.90
N LYS A 3 14.97 -6.20 11.07
CA LYS A 3 14.96 -7.13 9.95
C LYS A 3 13.58 -7.13 9.27
N PHE A 4 13.56 -7.16 7.95
CA PHE A 4 12.37 -7.48 7.18
C PHE A 4 11.86 -8.88 7.53
N LYS A 5 10.56 -9.01 7.60
CA LYS A 5 9.88 -10.26 7.91
C LYS A 5 8.91 -10.62 6.79
N PHE A 6 8.55 -11.88 6.73
CA PHE A 6 7.51 -12.36 5.81
C PHE A 6 6.39 -13.04 6.62
N ILE A 7 5.15 -12.80 6.20
CA ILE A 7 3.98 -13.49 6.72
C ILE A 7 3.22 -14.17 5.59
N LYS A 8 2.83 -15.43 5.78
CA LYS A 8 1.98 -16.14 4.82
C LYS A 8 0.53 -15.70 5.00
N ILE A 9 -0.10 -15.22 3.92
CA ILE A 9 -1.54 -14.96 3.84
C ILE A 9 -2.27 -16.23 3.40
N THR A 10 -1.70 -16.95 2.42
CA THR A 10 -2.17 -18.26 1.95
C THR A 10 -0.98 -19.20 1.78
N LYS A 11 -1.23 -20.47 1.37
CA LYS A 11 -0.15 -21.43 1.05
C LYS A 11 0.83 -20.88 -0.01
N ARG A 12 0.34 -20.06 -0.98
CA ARG A 12 1.14 -19.53 -2.10
C ARG A 12 1.46 -18.03 -2.00
N LYS A 13 0.92 -17.31 -1.01
CA LYS A 13 1.05 -15.85 -0.90
C LYS A 13 1.73 -15.46 0.40
N LYS A 14 2.85 -14.74 0.31
CA LYS A 14 3.57 -14.16 1.44
C LYS A 14 3.76 -12.66 1.23
N ILE A 15 3.64 -11.89 2.29
CA ILE A 15 3.82 -10.43 2.32
C ILE A 15 5.06 -10.10 3.13
N ARG A 16 5.92 -9.25 2.56
CA ARG A 16 7.08 -8.68 3.26
C ARG A 16 6.61 -7.48 4.10
N TYR A 17 7.14 -7.36 5.30
CA TYR A 17 6.79 -6.26 6.20
C TYR A 17 7.91 -5.89 7.15
N LEU A 18 7.81 -4.70 7.73
CA LEU A 18 8.61 -4.20 8.84
C LEU A 18 7.71 -3.99 10.05
N SER A 19 8.19 -4.40 11.23
CA SER A 19 7.51 -4.12 12.50
C SER A 19 8.53 -3.95 13.60
N VAL A 20 8.34 -2.92 14.43
CA VAL A 20 9.11 -2.68 15.67
C VAL A 20 8.14 -2.43 16.83
N ASN A 21 8.63 -2.56 18.06
CA ASN A 21 7.90 -2.31 19.30
C ASN A 21 6.52 -3.01 19.34
N LYS A 22 6.49 -4.30 19.02
CA LYS A 22 5.26 -5.10 18.82
C LYS A 22 4.31 -5.16 20.04
N TYR A 23 4.80 -4.83 21.21
CA TYR A 23 4.00 -4.80 22.45
C TYR A 23 3.46 -3.41 22.81
N SER A 24 3.70 -2.40 21.97
CA SER A 24 3.14 -1.08 22.15
C SER A 24 1.61 -1.08 22.05
N LYS A 25 0.97 -0.21 22.83
CA LYS A 25 -0.49 0.02 22.77
C LYS A 25 -0.89 0.99 21.65
N LEU A 26 0.06 1.76 21.12
CA LEU A 26 -0.13 2.68 20.00
C LEU A 26 0.81 2.32 18.86
N PHE A 27 0.30 2.24 17.66
CA PHE A 27 1.06 1.96 16.44
C PHE A 27 1.01 3.11 15.45
N VAL A 28 2.04 3.19 14.62
CA VAL A 28 2.02 3.86 13.32
C VAL A 28 1.97 2.77 12.25
N VAL A 29 0.99 2.84 11.38
CA VAL A 29 0.85 1.97 10.19
C VAL A 29 1.17 2.80 8.95
N PHE A 30 2.26 2.47 8.26
CA PHE A 30 2.70 3.15 7.04
C PHE A 30 2.30 2.35 5.81
N LEU A 31 1.61 3.00 4.88
CA LEU A 31 1.15 2.45 3.60
C LEU A 31 1.81 3.21 2.45
N HIS A 32 2.61 2.50 1.64
CA HIS A 32 3.40 3.09 0.56
C HIS A 32 2.59 3.36 -0.71
N GLY A 33 3.18 4.10 -1.65
CA GLY A 33 2.58 4.48 -2.91
C GLY A 33 2.63 3.39 -4.00
N PHE A 34 2.09 3.74 -5.17
CA PHE A 34 2.06 2.92 -6.37
C PHE A 34 3.49 2.54 -6.82
N MET A 35 3.72 1.27 -7.13
CA MET A 35 5.03 0.70 -7.53
C MET A 35 6.19 1.04 -6.57
N SER A 36 5.91 1.31 -5.30
CA SER A 36 6.90 1.57 -4.27
C SER A 36 7.16 0.33 -3.41
N ASP A 37 8.08 0.44 -2.47
CA ASP A 37 8.47 -0.62 -1.55
C ASP A 37 8.80 -0.07 -0.15
N LEU A 38 9.39 -0.90 0.70
CA LEU A 38 9.84 -0.53 2.05
C LEU A 38 11.30 -0.07 2.13
N GLU A 39 12.03 -0.03 1.02
CA GLU A 39 13.45 0.37 0.99
C GLU A 39 13.62 1.89 0.86
N GLY A 40 12.52 2.61 0.61
CA GLY A 40 12.51 4.06 0.49
C GLY A 40 12.83 4.80 1.79
N SER A 41 13.05 6.11 1.69
CA SER A 41 13.39 6.98 2.83
C SER A 41 12.24 7.14 3.83
N LYS A 42 11.00 7.26 3.33
CA LYS A 42 9.81 7.50 4.18
C LYS A 42 9.57 6.38 5.21
N PRO A 43 9.43 5.08 4.83
CA PRO A 43 9.20 4.03 5.80
C PRO A 43 10.37 3.89 6.78
N LYS A 44 11.62 4.11 6.34
CA LYS A 44 12.81 4.09 7.20
C LYS A 44 12.78 5.20 8.25
N ALA A 45 12.40 6.42 7.86
CA ALA A 45 12.30 7.57 8.76
C ALA A 45 11.24 7.36 9.84
N PHE A 46 10.02 6.95 9.45
CA PHE A 46 8.95 6.67 10.41
C PHE A 46 9.29 5.49 11.33
N MET A 47 9.89 4.44 10.82
CA MET A 47 10.35 3.33 11.64
C MET A 47 11.39 3.77 12.68
N LYS A 48 12.38 4.58 12.27
CA LYS A 48 13.42 5.12 13.18
C LYS A 48 12.79 5.98 14.29
N PHE A 49 11.86 6.85 13.91
CA PHE A 49 11.11 7.68 14.87
C PHE A 49 10.33 6.82 15.87
N CYS A 50 9.53 5.89 15.39
CA CYS A 50 8.73 4.99 16.23
C CYS A 50 9.60 4.15 17.17
N LYS A 51 10.72 3.63 16.67
CA LYS A 51 11.69 2.90 17.50
C LYS A 51 12.23 3.75 18.64
N LYS A 52 12.62 5.00 18.35
CA LYS A 52 13.13 5.95 19.37
C LYS A 52 12.08 6.31 20.42
N LYS A 53 10.81 6.40 20.02
CA LYS A 53 9.70 6.82 20.90
C LYS A 53 8.98 5.65 21.60
N GLY A 54 9.39 4.40 21.40
CA GLY A 54 8.72 3.23 21.96
C GLY A 54 7.34 2.94 21.33
N ILE A 55 6.97 3.64 20.23
CA ILE A 55 5.72 3.48 19.51
C ILE A 55 5.82 2.25 18.59
N GLY A 56 4.77 1.45 18.50
CA GLY A 56 4.68 0.34 17.55
C GLY A 56 4.73 0.86 16.11
N PHE A 57 5.38 0.11 15.22
CA PHE A 57 5.42 0.44 13.80
C PHE A 57 5.09 -0.79 12.97
N LEU A 58 4.27 -0.60 11.96
CA LEU A 58 3.98 -1.57 10.92
C LEU A 58 4.05 -0.89 9.56
N ALA A 59 4.79 -1.48 8.63
CA ALA A 59 4.75 -1.15 7.21
C ALA A 59 4.81 -2.45 6.40
N LEU A 60 4.14 -2.51 5.25
CA LEU A 60 4.08 -3.71 4.41
C LEU A 60 4.29 -3.36 2.96
N GLU A 61 4.81 -4.31 2.18
CA GLU A 61 4.75 -4.31 0.73
C GLU A 61 3.51 -5.10 0.32
N TYR A 62 2.60 -4.50 -0.43
CA TYR A 62 1.43 -5.21 -0.93
C TYR A 62 1.82 -6.35 -1.87
N SER A 63 0.90 -7.26 -2.17
CA SER A 63 1.11 -8.29 -3.20
C SER A 63 1.57 -7.65 -4.51
N GLY A 64 2.59 -8.25 -5.13
CA GLY A 64 3.17 -7.77 -6.37
C GLY A 64 4.07 -6.53 -6.23
N HIS A 65 4.32 -6.04 -5.00
CA HIS A 65 5.25 -4.94 -4.74
C HIS A 65 6.52 -5.44 -4.03
N GLY A 66 7.64 -4.82 -4.32
CA GLY A 66 8.91 -5.11 -3.68
C GLY A 66 9.27 -6.58 -3.70
N LYS A 67 9.44 -7.20 -2.52
CA LYS A 67 9.75 -8.64 -2.36
C LYS A 67 8.54 -9.47 -1.88
N SER A 68 7.35 -8.90 -1.85
CA SER A 68 6.12 -9.64 -1.62
C SER A 68 5.76 -10.52 -2.82
N SER A 69 5.09 -11.65 -2.56
CA SER A 69 4.64 -12.56 -3.64
C SER A 69 3.56 -11.91 -4.49
N GLY A 70 3.42 -12.43 -5.70
CA GLY A 70 2.39 -12.05 -6.67
C GLY A 70 2.97 -11.22 -7.81
N GLU A 71 2.12 -10.95 -8.78
CA GLU A 71 2.43 -10.11 -9.92
C GLU A 71 1.72 -8.76 -9.74
N PHE A 72 2.43 -7.67 -9.96
CA PHE A 72 1.88 -6.33 -9.83
C PHE A 72 0.65 -6.11 -10.71
N THR A 73 0.70 -6.60 -11.96
CA THR A 73 -0.39 -6.50 -12.96
C THR A 73 -1.67 -7.23 -12.57
N LYS A 74 -1.60 -8.16 -11.61
CA LYS A 74 -2.74 -8.87 -11.04
C LYS A 74 -3.27 -8.23 -9.76
N GLY A 75 -2.64 -7.13 -9.30
CA GLY A 75 -3.05 -6.37 -8.14
C GLY A 75 -4.03 -5.24 -8.49
N ASN A 76 -4.73 -4.76 -7.49
CA ASN A 76 -5.61 -3.60 -7.55
C ASN A 76 -5.83 -3.02 -6.15
N ILE A 77 -6.50 -1.86 -6.04
CA ILE A 77 -6.71 -1.15 -4.77
C ILE A 77 -7.42 -2.04 -3.74
N THR A 78 -8.46 -2.76 -4.17
CA THR A 78 -9.20 -3.70 -3.30
C THR A 78 -8.29 -4.81 -2.76
N SER A 79 -7.47 -5.44 -3.61
CA SER A 79 -6.57 -6.51 -3.19
C SER A 79 -5.48 -6.03 -2.25
N TRP A 80 -4.91 -4.87 -2.51
CA TRP A 80 -3.88 -4.25 -1.64
C TRP A 80 -4.46 -3.76 -0.32
N THR A 81 -5.72 -3.28 -0.32
CA THR A 81 -6.45 -3.00 0.92
C THR A 81 -6.67 -4.26 1.76
N LYS A 82 -6.97 -5.42 1.14
CA LYS A 82 -7.08 -6.72 1.83
C LYS A 82 -5.75 -7.12 2.48
N ASP A 83 -4.62 -6.92 1.79
CA ASP A 83 -3.29 -7.20 2.34
C ASP A 83 -3.01 -6.32 3.58
N ALA A 84 -3.27 -5.03 3.49
CA ALA A 84 -3.12 -4.10 4.61
C ALA A 84 -4.00 -4.50 5.81
N LYS A 85 -5.29 -4.77 5.58
CA LYS A 85 -6.23 -5.25 6.61
C LYS A 85 -5.72 -6.51 7.30
N PHE A 86 -5.23 -7.48 6.54
CA PHE A 86 -4.73 -8.72 7.09
C PHE A 86 -3.57 -8.48 8.06
N LEU A 87 -2.57 -7.68 7.65
CA LEU A 87 -1.42 -7.40 8.49
C LEU A 87 -1.77 -6.53 9.71
N ILE A 88 -2.60 -5.52 9.55
CA ILE A 88 -3.09 -4.71 10.67
C ILE A 88 -3.76 -5.60 11.70
N LYS A 89 -4.68 -6.46 11.29
CA LYS A 89 -5.36 -7.42 12.18
C LYS A 89 -4.39 -8.35 12.90
N LYS A 90 -3.32 -8.79 12.23
CA LYS A 90 -2.35 -9.77 12.80
C LYS A 90 -1.29 -9.12 13.68
N ILE A 91 -0.84 -7.91 13.38
CA ILE A 91 0.31 -7.28 14.04
C ILE A 91 -0.13 -6.20 15.02
N VAL A 92 -1.04 -5.31 14.61
CA VAL A 92 -1.59 -4.25 15.47
C VAL A 92 -2.65 -4.83 16.41
N ASN A 93 -3.42 -5.81 15.93
CA ASN A 93 -4.46 -6.51 16.67
C ASN A 93 -5.55 -5.54 17.17
N LYS A 94 -5.77 -5.44 18.49
CA LYS A 94 -6.77 -4.56 19.14
C LYS A 94 -6.20 -3.18 19.53
N ASN A 95 -4.91 -2.92 19.28
CA ASN A 95 -4.29 -1.65 19.68
C ASN A 95 -4.72 -0.50 18.77
N ASN A 96 -4.63 0.72 19.31
CA ASN A 96 -4.87 1.93 18.54
C ASN A 96 -3.72 2.20 17.57
N PHE A 97 -4.03 2.88 16.46
CA PHE A 97 -2.99 3.22 15.50
C PHE A 97 -3.28 4.51 14.72
N ILE A 98 -2.19 5.13 14.26
CA ILE A 98 -2.20 6.25 13.33
C ILE A 98 -1.88 5.68 11.96
N LEU A 99 -2.69 6.03 10.95
CA LEU A 99 -2.42 5.72 9.55
C LEU A 99 -1.54 6.79 8.92
N ILE A 100 -0.48 6.36 8.22
CA ILE A 100 0.32 7.24 7.36
C ILE A 100 0.27 6.65 5.95
N GLY A 101 -0.36 7.37 5.03
CA GLY A 101 -0.49 6.96 3.64
C GLY A 101 0.29 7.87 2.70
N SER A 102 1.18 7.32 1.87
CA SER A 102 1.89 8.05 0.83
C SER A 102 1.27 7.79 -0.54
N SER A 103 0.84 8.85 -1.26
CA SER A 103 0.24 8.75 -2.58
C SER A 103 -0.94 7.74 -2.59
N MET A 104 -0.89 6.66 -3.40
CA MET A 104 -1.85 5.55 -3.38
C MET A 104 -2.08 4.98 -1.97
N GLY A 105 -1.05 4.97 -1.12
CA GLY A 105 -1.18 4.51 0.27
C GLY A 105 -2.17 5.33 1.09
N ALA A 106 -2.39 6.61 0.76
CA ALA A 106 -3.44 7.42 1.36
C ALA A 106 -4.83 6.92 0.95
N TRP A 107 -5.04 6.56 -0.31
CA TRP A 107 -6.30 5.95 -0.76
C TRP A 107 -6.58 4.61 -0.08
N ILE A 108 -5.56 3.73 -0.02
CA ILE A 108 -5.68 2.46 0.72
C ILE A 108 -6.00 2.74 2.20
N SER A 109 -5.43 3.79 2.82
CA SER A 109 -5.74 4.20 4.19
C SER A 109 -7.22 4.56 4.38
N LEU A 110 -7.83 5.30 3.44
CA LEU A 110 -9.26 5.61 3.46
C LEU A 110 -10.13 4.34 3.38
N ASN A 111 -9.72 3.36 2.57
CA ASN A 111 -10.40 2.07 2.52
C ASN A 111 -10.21 1.24 3.80
N VAL A 112 -9.03 1.30 4.42
CA VAL A 112 -8.74 0.64 5.71
C VAL A 112 -9.58 1.25 6.83
N PHE A 113 -9.80 2.57 6.81
CA PHE A 113 -10.60 3.28 7.81
C PHE A 113 -12.00 2.68 8.00
N LYS A 114 -12.65 2.24 6.92
CA LYS A 114 -13.98 1.60 6.98
C LYS A 114 -14.04 0.36 7.89
N TYR A 115 -12.88 -0.27 8.17
CA TYR A 115 -12.82 -1.52 8.94
C TYR A 115 -12.23 -1.35 10.34
N PHE A 116 -11.53 -0.26 10.61
CA PHE A 116 -10.80 -0.03 11.87
C PHE A 116 -11.07 1.34 12.49
N ASN A 117 -12.23 1.96 12.16
CA ASN A 117 -12.57 3.31 12.59
C ASN A 117 -12.46 3.52 14.11
N LYS A 118 -12.79 2.50 14.92
CA LYS A 118 -12.68 2.55 16.39
C LYS A 118 -11.24 2.47 16.92
N GLN A 119 -10.28 2.03 16.10
CA GLN A 119 -8.87 1.89 16.48
C GLN A 119 -7.98 2.98 15.88
N ILE A 120 -8.44 3.63 14.81
CA ILE A 120 -7.69 4.69 14.14
C ILE A 120 -7.86 6.00 14.92
N CYS A 121 -6.77 6.48 15.51
CA CYS A 121 -6.74 7.72 16.28
C CYS A 121 -6.10 8.89 15.52
N GLY A 122 -5.66 8.70 14.27
CA GLY A 122 -5.13 9.77 13.43
C GLY A 122 -4.81 9.29 12.03
N PHE A 123 -4.73 10.24 11.08
CA PHE A 123 -4.35 10.02 9.70
C PHE A 123 -3.41 11.12 9.20
N LEU A 124 -2.34 10.73 8.53
CA LEU A 124 -1.43 11.62 7.81
C LEU A 124 -1.32 11.17 6.35
N GLY A 125 -1.74 12.02 5.44
CA GLY A 125 -1.57 11.84 4.00
C GLY A 125 -0.34 12.58 3.48
N ILE A 126 0.52 11.91 2.74
CA ILE A 126 1.73 12.49 2.12
C ILE A 126 1.57 12.41 0.60
N GLY A 127 1.38 13.56 -0.06
CA GLY A 127 1.11 13.60 -1.50
C GLY A 127 -0.07 12.71 -1.87
N SER A 128 -1.17 12.83 -1.11
CA SER A 128 -2.34 11.95 -1.21
C SER A 128 -2.95 11.96 -2.61
N ALA A 129 -3.20 10.78 -3.15
CA ALA A 129 -3.76 10.60 -4.48
C ALA A 129 -4.95 9.59 -4.45
N PRO A 130 -6.07 9.95 -3.80
CA PRO A 130 -7.28 9.13 -3.89
C PRO A 130 -7.82 9.20 -5.33
N GLU A 131 -8.40 8.09 -5.81
CA GLU A 131 -9.01 8.00 -7.14
C GLU A 131 -8.08 8.40 -8.31
N PHE A 132 -6.74 8.31 -8.11
CA PHE A 132 -5.78 8.74 -9.13
C PHE A 132 -5.89 7.94 -10.43
N LEU A 133 -6.31 6.70 -10.35
CA LEU A 133 -6.48 5.81 -11.50
C LEU A 133 -7.57 6.33 -12.45
N GLU A 134 -8.67 6.84 -11.91
CA GLU A 134 -9.70 7.48 -12.71
C GLU A 134 -9.30 8.92 -13.07
N LYS A 135 -9.08 9.77 -12.05
CA LYS A 135 -8.97 11.23 -12.24
C LYS A 135 -7.66 11.66 -12.90
N LEU A 136 -6.55 11.02 -12.58
CA LEU A 136 -5.22 11.40 -13.07
C LEU A 136 -4.72 10.55 -14.23
N MET A 137 -5.30 9.36 -14.45
CA MET A 137 -4.90 8.45 -15.53
C MET A 137 -6.03 8.26 -16.54
N TRP A 138 -7.08 7.52 -16.19
CA TRP A 138 -8.13 7.14 -17.15
C TRP A 138 -8.75 8.32 -17.86
N ASN A 139 -9.16 9.36 -17.12
CA ASN A 139 -9.79 10.53 -17.72
C ASN A 139 -8.86 11.34 -18.64
N LYS A 140 -7.54 11.24 -18.44
CA LYS A 140 -6.52 11.91 -19.26
C LYS A 140 -6.04 11.06 -20.43
N PHE A 141 -6.31 9.76 -20.46
CA PHE A 141 -5.92 8.91 -21.59
C PHE A 141 -6.76 9.24 -22.83
N ASN A 142 -6.10 9.29 -23.98
CA ASN A 142 -6.77 9.44 -25.28
C ASN A 142 -7.51 8.12 -25.65
N LYS A 143 -8.36 8.20 -26.69
CA LYS A 143 -9.17 7.07 -27.16
C LYS A 143 -8.32 5.85 -27.55
N LYS A 144 -7.13 6.04 -28.12
CA LYS A 144 -6.21 4.97 -28.53
C LYS A 144 -5.71 4.19 -27.33
N ILE A 145 -5.22 4.87 -26.30
CA ILE A 145 -4.72 4.24 -25.04
C ILE A 145 -5.86 3.50 -24.33
N LYS A 146 -7.03 4.14 -24.20
CA LYS A 146 -8.22 3.49 -23.59
C LYS A 146 -8.61 2.21 -24.32
N LYS A 147 -8.66 2.25 -25.67
CA LYS A 147 -8.94 1.07 -26.49
C LYS A 147 -7.90 -0.02 -26.27
N GLU A 148 -6.61 0.33 -26.21
CA GLU A 148 -5.52 -0.61 -25.98
C GLU A 148 -5.64 -1.30 -24.61
N ILE A 149 -5.89 -0.55 -23.54
CA ILE A 149 -6.11 -1.09 -22.19
C ILE A 149 -7.30 -2.06 -22.17
N ILE A 150 -8.41 -1.71 -22.84
CA ILE A 150 -9.62 -2.55 -22.89
C ILE A 150 -9.36 -3.85 -23.65
N THR A 151 -8.65 -3.79 -24.81
CA THR A 151 -8.43 -4.95 -25.67
C THR A 151 -7.30 -5.84 -25.19
N LYS A 152 -6.13 -5.27 -24.91
CA LYS A 152 -4.93 -6.01 -24.48
C LYS A 152 -4.91 -6.31 -22.98
N LYS A 153 -5.83 -5.72 -22.20
CA LYS A 153 -5.92 -5.82 -20.72
C LYS A 153 -4.73 -5.25 -19.96
N LEU A 154 -3.73 -4.70 -20.64
CA LEU A 154 -2.50 -4.14 -20.08
C LEU A 154 -1.95 -3.05 -21.01
N TYR A 155 -1.47 -1.96 -20.43
CA TYR A 155 -0.77 -0.87 -21.09
C TYR A 155 0.42 -0.43 -20.26
N TYR A 156 1.55 -0.13 -20.88
CA TYR A 156 2.72 0.39 -20.20
C TYR A 156 2.80 1.91 -20.40
N LEU A 157 2.51 2.65 -19.32
CA LEU A 157 2.57 4.10 -19.31
C LEU A 157 4.02 4.54 -19.04
N LYS A 158 4.64 5.18 -20.04
CA LYS A 158 5.98 5.76 -19.89
C LYS A 158 5.89 7.14 -19.21
N HIS A 159 6.74 7.34 -18.20
CA HIS A 159 6.90 8.64 -17.54
C HIS A 159 8.37 8.81 -17.13
N GLY A 160 9.13 9.63 -17.88
CA GLY A 160 10.59 9.69 -17.78
C GLY A 160 11.20 8.30 -18.06
N ASP A 161 12.10 7.86 -17.21
CA ASP A 161 12.79 6.57 -17.31
C ASP A 161 11.96 5.39 -16.73
N TYR A 162 10.73 5.65 -16.28
CA TYR A 162 9.88 4.64 -15.66
C TYR A 162 8.77 4.17 -16.58
N GLU A 163 8.46 2.88 -16.53
CA GLU A 163 7.29 2.27 -17.15
C GLU A 163 6.33 1.76 -16.07
N TYR A 164 5.09 2.21 -16.14
CA TYR A 164 4.03 1.81 -15.21
C TYR A 164 3.05 0.87 -15.90
N PRO A 165 2.98 -0.42 -15.51
CA PRO A 165 2.00 -1.34 -16.07
C PRO A 165 0.60 -1.03 -15.52
N ILE A 166 -0.27 -0.55 -16.39
CA ILE A 166 -1.66 -0.20 -16.08
C ILE A 166 -2.56 -1.31 -16.62
N SER A 167 -3.07 -2.16 -15.73
CA SER A 167 -3.99 -3.22 -16.12
C SER A 167 -5.44 -2.74 -16.17
N TYR A 168 -6.25 -3.36 -17.02
CA TYR A 168 -7.68 -3.05 -17.12
C TYR A 168 -8.42 -3.28 -15.79
N GLN A 169 -8.07 -4.35 -15.07
CA GLN A 169 -8.65 -4.61 -13.75
C GLN A 169 -8.28 -3.56 -12.71
N LEU A 170 -7.07 -2.99 -12.78
CA LEU A 170 -6.64 -1.92 -11.89
C LEU A 170 -7.50 -0.67 -12.11
N ILE A 171 -7.71 -0.28 -13.38
CA ILE A 171 -8.58 0.86 -13.73
C ILE A 171 -10.03 0.63 -13.29
N ARG A 172 -10.56 -0.59 -13.47
CA ARG A 172 -11.95 -0.89 -13.08
C ARG A 172 -12.20 -0.93 -11.58
N ASP A 173 -11.19 -1.16 -10.79
CA ASP A 173 -11.27 -1.26 -9.32
C ASP A 173 -11.07 0.10 -8.64
N GLY A 174 -10.52 1.07 -9.39
CA GLY A 174 -10.11 2.37 -8.85
C GLY A 174 -10.97 3.57 -9.20
#